data_5ed12eefec5ff5120bd32d05f5e5439a
#
_entry.id   5ed12eefec5ff5120bd32d05f5e5439a
#
_cell.length_a   1.000
_cell.length_b   1.000
_cell.length_c   1.000
_cell.angle_alpha   90.00
_cell.angle_beta   90.00
_cell.angle_gamma   90.00
#
_symmetry.space_group_name_H-M   'P 1'
#
loop_
_entity.id
_entity.type
_entity.pdbx_description
1 polymer ?
#
loop_
_entity_poly.entity_id
_entity_poly.type
_entity_poly.pdbx_seq_one_letter_code
_entity_poly.pdbx_strand_id
1 'polypeptide(L)'
;MEKGVNINRSWESACIVGYGTHAELKLLPSLKNVGINVDGIISSKPDLRVNGTKIFSKIEDALRFLPKNTLYIISSPPDIHYQQAKILVDAGKDIFIEKPAFTSLSDLNDIVNVAEKNDSLVVEMLMYLESLAVKKIIKILKEKKKYLRNIHLQFFIPSIPKNSFRDESTLGCSLLSDMGCYPLSLLTHIGYDLSKLGLVCNKDNQTEFIRFCIEGLYNHTSINIQIGISNDYKNKITIKFEDNHEITCEPFFYGRDGERKFIESRNDLIKEEIVFEKNAYELMFSRSRSDWMKIHKNKLDKLKYVTETMIGLGEQVGYK
;
A
#
# COMPACT_ATOMS: atom_id res chain seq x y z
N MET A 1 30.09 -20.93 2.22
CA MET A 1 30.14 -19.59 1.56
C MET A 1 29.21 -19.71 0.36
N GLU A 2 27.92 -19.40 0.55
CA GLU A 2 26.96 -19.32 -0.53
C GLU A 2 27.29 -18.10 -1.38
N LYS A 3 27.57 -18.33 -2.65
CA LYS A 3 27.77 -17.26 -3.63
C LYS A 3 26.47 -16.46 -3.72
N GLY A 4 26.53 -15.23 -3.26
CA GLY A 4 25.42 -14.31 -3.35
C GLY A 4 24.88 -14.27 -4.78
N VAL A 5 23.56 -14.49 -4.91
CA VAL A 5 22.81 -14.29 -6.14
C VAL A 5 23.04 -12.85 -6.56
N ASN A 6 23.70 -12.65 -7.68
CA ASN A 6 23.91 -11.35 -8.29
C ASN A 6 22.56 -10.86 -8.84
N ILE A 7 21.73 -10.35 -7.93
CA ILE A 7 20.48 -9.68 -8.30
C ILE A 7 20.92 -8.43 -9.03
N ASN A 8 20.48 -8.24 -10.25
CA ASN A 8 20.73 -7.07 -11.08
C ASN A 8 20.00 -5.86 -10.44
N ARG A 9 20.58 -5.33 -9.34
CA ARG A 9 20.01 -4.26 -8.53
C ARG A 9 20.14 -2.94 -9.27
N SER A 10 19.03 -2.22 -9.39
CA SER A 10 19.03 -0.91 -10.04
C SER A 10 19.44 0.21 -9.12
N TRP A 11 19.28 0.03 -7.79
CA TRP A 11 19.61 1.03 -6.78
C TRP A 11 20.53 0.44 -5.72
N GLU A 12 21.67 1.08 -5.52
CA GLU A 12 22.60 0.79 -4.43
C GLU A 12 22.45 1.77 -3.28
N SER A 13 21.84 2.94 -3.56
CA SER A 13 21.62 4.05 -2.65
C SER A 13 20.13 4.39 -2.56
N ALA A 14 19.68 4.72 -1.35
CA ALA A 14 18.34 5.25 -1.10
C ALA A 14 18.40 6.51 -0.24
N CYS A 15 17.38 7.36 -0.39
CA CYS A 15 17.11 8.51 0.47
C CYS A 15 15.68 8.42 1.00
N ILE A 16 15.51 8.44 2.33
CA ILE A 16 14.19 8.44 2.95
C ILE A 16 13.74 9.89 3.17
N VAL A 17 12.59 10.25 2.63
CA VAL A 17 11.97 11.58 2.75
C VAL A 17 10.88 11.51 3.81
N GLY A 18 11.11 12.15 4.96
CA GLY A 18 10.27 11.97 6.15
C GLY A 18 10.75 10.80 7.02
N TYR A 19 11.15 11.09 8.26
CA TYR A 19 11.69 10.08 9.17
C TYR A 19 10.92 10.02 10.49
N GLY A 20 9.89 9.20 10.48
CA GLY A 20 9.10 8.85 11.66
C GLY A 20 9.29 7.38 12.05
N THR A 21 8.51 6.92 13.02
CA THR A 21 8.56 5.55 13.55
C THR A 21 8.41 4.48 12.45
N HIS A 22 7.62 4.74 11.43
CA HIS A 22 7.45 3.81 10.31
C HIS A 22 8.74 3.66 9.51
N ALA A 23 9.38 4.78 9.15
CA ALA A 23 10.64 4.76 8.43
C ALA A 23 11.76 4.09 9.25
N GLU A 24 11.83 4.40 10.53
CA GLU A 24 12.83 3.83 11.45
C GLU A 24 12.67 2.32 11.65
N LEU A 25 11.45 1.86 11.93
CA LEU A 25 11.20 0.46 12.30
C LEU A 25 10.92 -0.47 11.12
N LYS A 26 10.62 0.06 9.92
CA LYS A 26 10.24 -0.73 8.75
C LYS A 26 11.13 -0.47 7.54
N LEU A 27 11.19 0.78 7.06
CA LEU A 27 11.86 1.06 5.79
C LEU A 27 13.37 0.93 5.90
N LEU A 28 13.98 1.57 6.89
CA LEU A 28 15.43 1.54 7.10
C LEU A 28 15.98 0.12 7.26
N PRO A 29 15.41 -0.74 8.14
CA PRO A 29 15.88 -2.13 8.25
C PRO A 29 15.66 -2.94 6.97
N SER A 30 14.51 -2.78 6.31
CA SER A 30 14.20 -3.54 5.09
C SER A 30 15.15 -3.21 3.93
N LEU A 31 15.50 -1.92 3.77
CA LEU A 31 16.50 -1.49 2.78
C LEU A 31 17.87 -2.10 3.07
N LYS A 32 18.33 -2.02 4.32
CA LYS A 32 19.61 -2.60 4.76
C LYS A 32 19.65 -4.11 4.54
N ASN A 33 18.58 -4.83 4.87
CA ASN A 33 18.51 -6.28 4.73
C ASN A 33 18.61 -6.74 3.27
N VAL A 34 18.12 -5.92 2.34
CA VAL A 34 18.28 -6.21 0.90
C VAL A 34 19.55 -5.59 0.30
N GLY A 35 20.39 -4.93 1.14
CA GLY A 35 21.70 -4.38 0.77
C GLY A 35 21.58 -3.10 -0.06
N ILE A 36 20.55 -2.29 0.15
CA ILE A 36 20.46 -0.91 -0.33
C ILE A 36 20.92 0.02 0.79
N ASN A 37 21.95 0.81 0.53
CA ASN A 37 22.47 1.75 1.50
C ASN A 37 21.53 2.96 1.65
N VAL A 38 21.20 3.34 2.88
CA VAL A 38 20.46 4.57 3.12
C VAL A 38 21.47 5.70 3.35
N ASP A 39 21.84 6.37 2.26
CA ASP A 39 22.88 7.42 2.28
C ASP A 39 22.32 8.78 2.67
N GLY A 40 21.01 8.96 2.58
CA GLY A 40 20.34 10.20 2.94
C GLY A 40 19.01 10.01 3.68
N ILE A 41 18.73 10.94 4.58
CA ILE A 41 17.42 11.13 5.20
C ILE A 41 17.08 12.61 5.13
N ILE A 42 15.87 12.93 4.68
CA ILE A 42 15.34 14.30 4.70
C ILE A 42 14.36 14.39 5.88
N SER A 43 14.66 15.28 6.82
CA SER A 43 13.87 15.44 8.05
C SER A 43 13.89 16.88 8.54
N SER A 44 12.77 17.33 9.08
CA SER A 44 12.66 18.61 9.79
C SER A 44 13.21 18.58 11.21
N LYS A 45 13.63 17.40 11.71
CA LYS A 45 14.18 17.23 13.07
C LYS A 45 15.67 17.60 13.06
N PRO A 46 16.08 18.71 13.69
CA PRO A 46 17.48 19.20 13.59
C PRO A 46 18.49 18.28 14.29
N ASP A 47 18.07 17.57 15.33
CA ASP A 47 18.95 16.72 16.14
C ASP A 47 18.92 15.25 15.74
N LEU A 48 18.24 14.92 14.62
CA LEU A 48 18.22 13.54 14.12
C LEU A 48 19.64 13.07 13.79
N ARG A 49 19.98 11.90 14.28
CA ARG A 49 21.25 11.21 13.97
C ARG A 49 20.93 9.76 13.63
N VAL A 50 21.39 9.30 12.49
CA VAL A 50 21.30 7.90 12.07
C VAL A 50 22.68 7.48 11.56
N ASN A 51 23.26 6.45 12.16
CA ASN A 51 24.62 6.01 11.86
C ASN A 51 24.79 5.66 10.37
N GLY A 52 25.83 6.27 9.77
CA GLY A 52 26.19 6.05 8.37
C GLY A 52 25.27 6.76 7.36
N THR A 53 24.36 7.63 7.83
CA THR A 53 23.37 8.30 6.95
C THR A 53 23.48 9.82 7.12
N LYS A 54 23.52 10.54 6.01
CA LYS A 54 23.52 12.00 6.02
C LYS A 54 22.10 12.55 6.18
N ILE A 55 21.95 13.53 7.07
CA ILE A 55 20.66 14.18 7.30
C ILE A 55 20.63 15.49 6.51
N PHE A 56 19.54 15.70 5.78
CA PHE A 56 19.25 16.90 5.01
C PHE A 56 17.97 17.57 5.53
N SER A 57 17.89 18.88 5.46
CA SER A 57 16.66 19.63 5.77
C SER A 57 15.78 19.82 4.54
N LYS A 58 16.34 19.72 3.32
CA LYS A 58 15.65 19.95 2.05
C LYS A 58 15.99 18.87 1.02
N ILE A 59 15.04 18.60 0.13
CA ILE A 59 15.18 17.63 -0.97
C ILE A 59 16.28 18.11 -1.94
N GLU A 60 16.33 19.40 -2.24
CA GLU A 60 17.27 19.99 -3.18
C GLU A 60 18.74 19.78 -2.75
N ASP A 61 19.01 19.80 -1.46
CA ASP A 61 20.36 19.54 -0.94
C ASP A 61 20.74 18.06 -1.10
N ALA A 62 19.79 17.15 -0.84
CA ALA A 62 19.99 15.74 -1.08
C ALA A 62 20.23 15.43 -2.58
N LEU A 63 19.48 16.08 -3.48
CA LEU A 63 19.63 15.94 -4.93
C LEU A 63 21.01 16.35 -5.44
N ARG A 64 21.64 17.37 -4.82
CA ARG A 64 22.98 17.84 -5.17
C ARG A 64 24.08 16.92 -4.64
N PHE A 65 23.83 16.26 -3.52
CA PHE A 65 24.84 15.51 -2.77
C PHE A 65 24.84 14.01 -3.08
N LEU A 66 23.66 13.41 -3.23
CA LEU A 66 23.50 11.95 -3.38
C LEU A 66 23.73 11.51 -4.84
N PRO A 67 24.11 10.24 -5.07
CA PRO A 67 24.28 9.67 -6.40
C PRO A 67 23.05 9.87 -7.31
N LYS A 68 23.28 9.94 -8.63
CA LYS A 68 22.19 10.14 -9.60
C LYS A 68 21.14 9.03 -9.57
N ASN A 69 21.57 7.79 -9.33
CA ASN A 69 20.72 6.59 -9.27
C ASN A 69 20.18 6.29 -7.86
N THR A 70 20.12 7.28 -6.98
CA THR A 70 19.48 7.15 -5.66
C THR A 70 17.97 6.98 -5.80
N LEU A 71 17.41 5.95 -5.14
CA LEU A 71 15.97 5.77 -4.95
C LEU A 71 15.47 6.69 -3.84
N TYR A 72 14.43 7.46 -4.08
CA TYR A 72 13.81 8.28 -3.04
C TYR A 72 12.54 7.61 -2.52
N ILE A 73 12.42 7.52 -1.17
CA ILE A 73 11.28 6.88 -0.52
C ILE A 73 10.56 7.92 0.31
N ILE A 74 9.38 8.33 -0.13
CA ILE A 74 8.54 9.32 0.56
C ILE A 74 7.73 8.60 1.63
N SER A 75 8.00 8.97 2.89
CA SER A 75 7.36 8.41 4.10
C SER A 75 6.94 9.51 5.08
N SER A 76 6.69 10.69 4.55
CA SER A 76 6.07 11.84 5.22
C SER A 76 4.55 11.66 5.34
N PRO A 77 3.83 12.56 6.00
CA PRO A 77 2.37 12.60 5.94
C PRO A 77 1.85 12.85 4.52
N PRO A 78 0.65 12.31 4.16
CA PRO A 78 0.12 12.34 2.81
C PRO A 78 -0.14 13.74 2.23
N ASP A 79 -0.40 14.74 3.06
CA ASP A 79 -0.65 16.13 2.66
C ASP A 79 0.53 16.79 1.92
N ILE A 80 1.75 16.32 2.17
CA ILE A 80 2.96 16.85 1.52
C ILE A 80 3.56 15.92 0.48
N HIS A 81 2.95 14.76 0.22
CA HIS A 81 3.45 13.78 -0.76
C HIS A 81 3.59 14.38 -2.16
N TYR A 82 2.56 15.12 -2.64
CA TYR A 82 2.58 15.74 -3.97
C TYR A 82 3.77 16.68 -4.15
N GLN A 83 3.96 17.62 -3.23
CA GLN A 83 5.05 18.61 -3.32
C GLN A 83 6.43 17.93 -3.35
N GLN A 84 6.62 16.92 -2.51
CA GLN A 84 7.88 16.17 -2.45
C GLN A 84 8.09 15.31 -3.71
N ALA A 85 7.06 14.61 -4.16
CA ALA A 85 7.08 13.82 -5.37
C ALA A 85 7.37 14.69 -6.59
N LYS A 86 6.75 15.88 -6.69
CA LYS A 86 6.94 16.82 -7.81
C LYS A 86 8.39 17.24 -7.95
N ILE A 87 9.04 17.68 -6.87
CA ILE A 87 10.46 18.05 -6.88
C ILE A 87 11.33 16.88 -7.37
N LEU A 88 11.04 15.67 -6.93
CA LEU A 88 11.84 14.49 -7.25
C LEU A 88 11.63 14.02 -8.70
N VAL A 89 10.38 13.96 -9.18
CA VAL A 89 10.11 13.53 -10.57
C VAL A 89 10.53 14.60 -11.58
N ASP A 90 10.46 15.91 -11.25
CA ASP A 90 11.03 16.98 -12.06
C ASP A 90 12.56 16.84 -12.20
N ALA A 91 13.22 16.33 -11.17
CA ALA A 91 14.65 16.00 -11.18
C ALA A 91 14.97 14.62 -11.81
N GLY A 92 13.99 13.95 -12.40
CA GLY A 92 14.16 12.63 -13.05
C GLY A 92 14.51 11.51 -12.08
N LYS A 93 13.98 11.55 -10.84
CA LYS A 93 14.25 10.54 -9.82
C LYS A 93 13.18 9.48 -9.76
N ASP A 94 13.61 8.25 -9.48
CA ASP A 94 12.71 7.15 -9.12
C ASP A 94 12.23 7.36 -7.69
N ILE A 95 10.91 7.20 -7.48
CA ILE A 95 10.29 7.42 -6.17
C ILE A 95 9.38 6.26 -5.78
N PHE A 96 9.48 5.87 -4.51
CA PHE A 96 8.49 5.04 -3.84
C PHE A 96 7.77 5.89 -2.80
N ILE A 97 6.44 5.83 -2.76
CA ILE A 97 5.63 6.70 -1.91
C ILE A 97 4.77 5.84 -0.99
N GLU A 98 4.77 6.15 0.31
CA GLU A 98 3.86 5.51 1.26
C GLU A 98 2.40 5.78 0.88
N LYS A 99 1.59 4.79 1.23
CA LYS A 99 0.14 4.84 0.97
C LYS A 99 -0.60 5.74 2.01
N PRO A 100 -1.67 6.42 1.62
CA PRO A 100 -2.08 6.66 0.25
C PRO A 100 -1.12 7.61 -0.44
N ALA A 101 -0.69 7.27 -1.66
CA ALA A 101 0.33 8.07 -2.34
C ALA A 101 -0.18 9.49 -2.65
N PHE A 102 -1.43 9.58 -3.08
CA PHE A 102 -2.09 10.86 -3.39
C PHE A 102 -3.56 10.83 -2.94
N THR A 103 -4.03 11.98 -2.47
CA THR A 103 -5.45 12.19 -2.08
C THR A 103 -6.20 13.06 -3.09
N SER A 104 -5.50 13.56 -4.13
CA SER A 104 -6.04 14.36 -5.22
C SER A 104 -5.74 13.71 -6.56
N LEU A 105 -6.76 13.59 -7.41
CA LEU A 105 -6.61 13.05 -8.77
C LEU A 105 -5.83 14.01 -9.68
N SER A 106 -5.95 15.33 -9.48
CA SER A 106 -5.18 16.31 -10.24
C SER A 106 -3.69 16.20 -9.96
N ASP A 107 -3.31 16.05 -8.68
CA ASP A 107 -1.92 15.90 -8.25
C ASP A 107 -1.31 14.60 -8.79
N LEU A 108 -2.06 13.51 -8.69
CA LEU A 108 -1.64 12.23 -9.25
C LEU A 108 -1.43 12.32 -10.77
N ASN A 109 -2.34 12.95 -11.52
CA ASN A 109 -2.22 13.10 -12.97
C ASN A 109 -1.01 13.96 -13.34
N ASP A 110 -0.73 15.04 -12.62
CA ASP A 110 0.45 15.85 -12.84
C ASP A 110 1.74 15.04 -12.63
N ILE A 111 1.84 14.32 -11.52
CA ILE A 111 2.99 13.46 -11.22
C ILE A 111 3.18 12.39 -12.29
N VAL A 112 2.10 11.73 -12.74
CA VAL A 112 2.19 10.71 -13.80
C VAL A 112 2.72 11.30 -15.10
N ASN A 113 2.19 12.46 -15.51
CA ASN A 113 2.63 13.13 -16.75
C ASN A 113 4.11 13.52 -16.71
N VAL A 114 4.58 14.01 -15.56
CA VAL A 114 5.99 14.39 -15.40
C VAL A 114 6.88 13.15 -15.32
N ALA A 115 6.45 12.13 -14.61
CA ALA A 115 7.18 10.88 -14.50
C ALA A 115 7.37 10.19 -15.86
N GLU A 116 6.32 10.13 -16.69
CA GLU A 116 6.39 9.60 -18.06
C GLU A 116 7.39 10.41 -18.92
N LYS A 117 7.35 11.75 -18.83
CA LYS A 117 8.26 12.62 -19.57
C LYS A 117 9.72 12.42 -19.18
N ASN A 118 10.00 12.17 -17.91
CA ASN A 118 11.35 12.10 -17.36
C ASN A 118 11.85 10.64 -17.19
N ASP A 119 11.10 9.63 -17.66
CA ASP A 119 11.37 8.19 -17.44
C ASP A 119 11.57 7.86 -15.96
N SER A 120 10.82 8.53 -15.08
CA SER A 120 10.88 8.30 -13.63
C SER A 120 9.92 7.19 -13.22
N LEU A 121 10.37 6.28 -12.37
CA LEU A 121 9.53 5.27 -11.77
C LEU A 121 8.78 5.86 -10.55
N VAL A 122 7.47 5.74 -10.52
CA VAL A 122 6.61 6.14 -9.40
C VAL A 122 5.85 4.92 -8.88
N VAL A 123 6.06 4.55 -7.63
CA VAL A 123 5.44 3.36 -7.02
C VAL A 123 4.76 3.71 -5.72
N GLU A 124 3.45 3.50 -5.61
CA GLU A 124 2.78 3.47 -4.31
C GLU A 124 3.15 2.19 -3.56
N MET A 125 3.55 2.33 -2.30
CA MET A 125 4.02 1.21 -1.48
C MET A 125 2.88 0.41 -0.86
N LEU A 126 2.11 -0.26 -1.70
CA LEU A 126 1.14 -1.27 -1.27
C LEU A 126 1.85 -2.61 -1.02
N MET A 127 2.69 -2.64 0.01
CA MET A 127 3.60 -3.74 0.30
C MET A 127 2.91 -5.11 0.42
N TYR A 128 1.67 -5.16 0.91
CA TYR A 128 0.93 -6.42 1.07
C TYR A 128 0.76 -7.20 -0.24
N LEU A 129 0.79 -6.51 -1.41
CA LEU A 129 0.70 -7.15 -2.73
C LEU A 129 1.92 -8.02 -3.06
N GLU A 130 3.03 -7.85 -2.34
CA GLU A 130 4.22 -8.70 -2.50
C GLU A 130 4.13 -10.00 -1.68
N SER A 131 3.20 -10.10 -0.74
CA SER A 131 2.93 -11.28 0.09
C SER A 131 2.57 -12.51 -0.76
N LEU A 132 3.09 -13.68 -0.41
CA LEU A 132 2.79 -14.95 -1.08
C LEU A 132 1.32 -15.33 -0.89
N ALA A 133 0.78 -15.13 0.32
CA ALA A 133 -0.61 -15.38 0.64
C ALA A 133 -1.55 -14.53 -0.23
N VAL A 134 -1.25 -13.24 -0.38
CA VAL A 134 -2.04 -12.34 -1.21
C VAL A 134 -1.94 -12.73 -2.69
N LYS A 135 -0.74 -13.06 -3.19
CA LYS A 135 -0.55 -13.56 -4.56
C LYS A 135 -1.35 -14.84 -4.81
N LYS A 136 -1.38 -15.76 -3.82
CA LYS A 136 -2.18 -16.99 -3.87
C LYS A 136 -3.69 -16.65 -3.96
N ILE A 137 -4.19 -15.77 -3.11
CA ILE A 137 -5.60 -15.31 -3.15
C ILE A 137 -5.93 -14.65 -4.48
N ILE A 138 -5.10 -13.73 -4.97
CA ILE A 138 -5.32 -13.06 -6.26
C ILE A 138 -5.41 -14.10 -7.41
N LYS A 139 -4.54 -15.12 -7.40
CA LYS A 139 -4.59 -16.20 -8.39
C LYS A 139 -5.91 -16.96 -8.32
N ILE A 140 -6.30 -17.41 -7.13
CA ILE A 140 -7.56 -18.14 -6.92
C ILE A 140 -8.76 -17.32 -7.39
N LEU A 141 -8.83 -16.03 -7.02
CA LEU A 141 -9.91 -15.13 -7.39
C LEU A 141 -10.01 -14.91 -8.90
N LYS A 142 -8.86 -14.84 -9.60
CA LYS A 142 -8.84 -14.73 -11.07
C LYS A 142 -9.31 -16.01 -11.76
N GLU A 143 -8.82 -17.15 -11.31
CA GLU A 143 -9.13 -18.46 -11.90
C GLU A 143 -10.58 -18.89 -11.67
N LYS A 144 -11.11 -18.60 -10.46
CA LYS A 144 -12.46 -19.00 -10.05
C LYS A 144 -13.50 -17.88 -10.12
N LYS A 145 -13.22 -16.77 -10.81
CA LYS A 145 -14.06 -15.56 -10.82
C LYS A 145 -15.53 -15.83 -11.18
N LYS A 146 -15.82 -16.74 -12.10
CA LYS A 146 -17.18 -17.09 -12.53
C LYS A 146 -18.02 -17.79 -11.45
N TYR A 147 -17.36 -18.43 -10.48
CA TYR A 147 -18.01 -19.15 -9.37
C TYR A 147 -18.10 -18.32 -8.10
N LEU A 148 -17.55 -17.11 -8.11
CA LEU A 148 -17.44 -16.24 -6.95
C LEU A 148 -18.81 -15.66 -6.60
N ARG A 149 -19.17 -15.71 -5.30
CA ARG A 149 -20.44 -15.21 -4.77
C ARG A 149 -20.25 -14.03 -3.82
N ASN A 150 -19.20 -14.08 -3.00
CA ASN A 150 -18.95 -13.01 -2.04
C ASN A 150 -17.45 -12.83 -1.78
N ILE A 151 -17.05 -11.57 -1.63
CA ILE A 151 -15.76 -11.15 -1.08
C ILE A 151 -16.06 -10.31 0.15
N HIS A 152 -15.65 -10.78 1.32
CA HIS A 152 -15.75 -10.05 2.56
C HIS A 152 -14.36 -9.73 3.10
N LEU A 153 -14.06 -8.44 3.25
CA LEU A 153 -12.79 -7.90 3.73
C LEU A 153 -13.01 -7.16 5.04
N GLN A 154 -12.24 -7.53 6.06
CA GLN A 154 -12.28 -6.88 7.36
C GLN A 154 -10.88 -6.39 7.73
N PHE A 155 -10.75 -5.10 8.00
CA PHE A 155 -9.51 -4.53 8.47
C PHE A 155 -9.79 -3.50 9.57
N PHE A 156 -9.65 -3.94 10.82
CA PHE A 156 -9.82 -3.13 12.00
C PHE A 156 -8.51 -3.05 12.76
N ILE A 157 -8.18 -1.85 13.22
CA ILE A 157 -7.03 -1.60 14.09
C ILE A 157 -7.52 -1.18 15.47
N PRO A 158 -6.81 -1.56 16.55
CA PRO A 158 -7.06 -0.96 17.84
C PRO A 158 -6.69 0.52 17.79
N SER A 159 -7.12 1.27 18.77
CA SER A 159 -7.02 2.74 18.87
C SER A 159 -5.87 3.40 18.11
N ILE A 160 -6.13 4.61 17.63
CA ILE A 160 -5.12 5.45 16.97
C ILE A 160 -4.44 6.31 18.05
N PRO A 161 -3.10 6.44 18.03
CA PRO A 161 -2.43 7.40 18.91
C PRO A 161 -2.95 8.81 18.65
N LYS A 162 -3.28 9.53 19.72
CA LYS A 162 -3.62 10.98 19.64
C LYS A 162 -2.50 11.72 18.92
N ASN A 163 -2.85 12.69 18.09
CA ASN A 163 -1.94 13.50 17.27
C ASN A 163 -1.20 12.68 16.16
N SER A 164 -1.71 11.53 15.76
CA SER A 164 -1.25 10.87 14.55
C SER A 164 -1.89 11.50 13.31
N PHE A 165 -1.30 11.30 12.12
CA PHE A 165 -1.90 11.73 10.84
C PHE A 165 -3.28 11.08 10.55
N ARG A 166 -3.67 10.08 11.33
CA ARG A 166 -4.96 9.42 11.28
C ARG A 166 -6.01 10.07 12.19
N ASP A 167 -5.55 10.94 13.11
CA ASP A 167 -6.40 11.69 14.00
C ASP A 167 -6.90 12.91 13.22
N GLU A 168 -8.08 12.81 12.75
CA GLU A 168 -8.90 13.70 11.91
C GLU A 168 -8.29 15.06 11.50
N SER A 169 -8.31 15.30 10.23
CA SER A 169 -8.33 16.60 9.54
C SER A 169 -7.04 17.41 9.36
N THR A 170 -5.96 17.17 10.07
CA THR A 170 -4.81 18.08 10.02
C THR A 170 -3.74 17.73 8.98
N LEU A 171 -3.67 16.48 8.52
CA LEU A 171 -2.56 15.99 7.68
C LEU A 171 -3.02 15.32 6.36
N GLY A 172 -4.19 15.71 5.86
CA GLY A 172 -4.65 15.38 4.50
C GLY A 172 -5.09 13.93 4.26
N CYS A 173 -5.24 13.12 5.32
CA CYS A 173 -5.65 11.73 5.17
C CYS A 173 -6.72 11.35 6.19
N SER A 174 -7.89 10.93 5.70
CA SER A 174 -8.92 10.34 6.54
C SER A 174 -8.58 8.87 6.86
N LEU A 175 -9.16 8.34 7.94
CA LEU A 175 -9.08 6.91 8.24
C LEU A 175 -9.61 6.05 7.07
N LEU A 176 -10.63 6.54 6.35
CA LEU A 176 -11.14 5.91 5.14
C LEU A 176 -10.05 5.82 4.08
N SER A 177 -9.32 6.89 3.78
CA SER A 177 -8.25 6.91 2.79
C SER A 177 -7.06 6.04 3.21
N ASP A 178 -6.68 6.08 4.49
CA ASP A 178 -5.56 5.28 5.02
C ASP A 178 -5.79 3.77 4.93
N MET A 179 -7.03 3.33 5.12
CA MET A 179 -7.36 1.91 5.18
C MET A 179 -8.07 1.39 3.93
N GLY A 180 -8.87 2.21 3.26
CA GLY A 180 -9.66 1.84 2.07
C GLY A 180 -8.80 1.56 0.84
N CYS A 181 -7.62 2.15 0.73
CA CYS A 181 -6.69 1.87 -0.37
C CYS A 181 -6.31 0.39 -0.46
N TYR A 182 -6.24 -0.33 0.66
CA TYR A 182 -5.93 -1.76 0.68
C TYR A 182 -6.99 -2.63 -0.02
N PRO A 183 -8.26 -2.65 0.42
CA PRO A 183 -9.28 -3.48 -0.24
C PRO A 183 -9.57 -3.03 -1.67
N LEU A 184 -9.60 -1.73 -1.96
CA LEU A 184 -9.85 -1.25 -3.31
C LEU A 184 -8.73 -1.62 -4.28
N SER A 185 -7.46 -1.51 -3.86
CA SER A 185 -6.34 -1.96 -4.68
C SER A 185 -6.38 -3.48 -4.92
N LEU A 186 -6.80 -4.29 -3.96
CA LEU A 186 -7.01 -5.73 -4.17
C LEU A 186 -8.03 -5.97 -5.29
N LEU A 187 -9.19 -5.30 -5.25
CA LEU A 187 -10.23 -5.45 -6.25
C LEU A 187 -9.72 -5.14 -7.66
N THR A 188 -8.91 -4.08 -7.82
CA THR A 188 -8.29 -3.76 -9.12
C THR A 188 -7.28 -4.84 -9.56
N HIS A 189 -6.56 -5.47 -8.62
CA HIS A 189 -5.58 -6.52 -8.92
C HIS A 189 -6.22 -7.85 -9.33
N ILE A 190 -7.44 -8.12 -8.89
CA ILE A 190 -8.22 -9.28 -9.35
C ILE A 190 -9.06 -8.98 -10.59
N GLY A 191 -8.94 -7.77 -11.14
CA GLY A 191 -9.52 -7.38 -12.42
C GLY A 191 -10.96 -6.89 -12.32
N TYR A 192 -11.36 -6.28 -11.21
CA TYR A 192 -12.59 -5.50 -11.16
C TYR A 192 -12.35 -4.07 -11.64
N ASP A 193 -13.29 -3.57 -12.40
CA ASP A 193 -13.46 -2.16 -12.72
C ASP A 193 -14.29 -1.54 -11.60
N LEU A 194 -13.67 -0.72 -10.76
CA LEU A 194 -14.31 -0.18 -9.57
C LEU A 194 -15.53 0.69 -9.91
N SER A 195 -15.53 1.34 -11.07
CA SER A 195 -16.65 2.18 -11.53
C SER A 195 -17.93 1.38 -11.79
N LYS A 196 -17.80 0.07 -12.03
CA LYS A 196 -18.92 -0.84 -12.33
C LYS A 196 -19.42 -1.60 -11.10
N LEU A 197 -18.80 -1.40 -9.94
CA LEU A 197 -19.20 -2.11 -8.72
C LEU A 197 -20.37 -1.47 -7.98
N GLY A 198 -20.75 -0.24 -8.34
CA GLY A 198 -21.81 0.49 -7.62
C GLY A 198 -21.50 0.61 -6.14
N LEU A 199 -20.25 0.96 -5.81
CA LEU A 199 -19.79 1.01 -4.42
C LEU A 199 -20.51 2.10 -3.63
N VAL A 200 -21.05 1.72 -2.48
CA VAL A 200 -21.68 2.60 -1.50
C VAL A 200 -20.91 2.53 -0.20
N CYS A 201 -20.55 3.67 0.34
CA CYS A 201 -19.85 3.78 1.63
C CYS A 201 -20.78 4.36 2.70
N ASN A 202 -20.85 3.70 3.84
CA ASN A 202 -21.58 4.17 5.02
C ASN A 202 -20.58 4.32 6.19
N LYS A 203 -20.66 5.43 6.90
CA LYS A 203 -19.95 5.64 8.16
C LYS A 203 -20.86 5.20 9.31
N ASP A 204 -20.41 4.25 10.13
CA ASP A 204 -21.11 3.85 11.34
C ASP A 204 -20.85 4.87 12.45
N ASN A 205 -21.90 5.61 12.82
CA ASN A 205 -21.87 6.59 13.89
C ASN A 205 -22.53 6.09 15.19
N GLN A 206 -22.92 4.81 15.23
CA GLN A 206 -23.61 4.23 16.39
C GLN A 206 -22.66 3.74 17.49
N THR A 207 -21.37 3.68 17.19
CA THR A 207 -20.34 3.24 18.14
C THR A 207 -19.37 4.39 18.43
N GLU A 208 -18.67 4.32 19.55
CA GLU A 208 -17.54 5.22 19.87
C GLU A 208 -16.36 5.10 18.90
N PHE A 209 -16.39 4.09 18.01
CA PHE A 209 -15.35 3.79 17.05
C PHE A 209 -15.74 4.24 15.65
N ILE A 210 -14.79 4.82 14.94
CA ILE A 210 -14.96 5.17 13.53
C ILE A 210 -14.88 3.91 12.69
N ARG A 211 -15.97 3.55 12.01
CA ARG A 211 -16.06 2.41 11.11
C ARG A 211 -16.68 2.81 9.79
N PHE A 212 -16.21 2.18 8.72
CA PHE A 212 -16.76 2.31 7.37
C PHE A 212 -17.18 0.94 6.85
N CYS A 213 -18.35 0.88 6.24
CA CYS A 213 -18.84 -0.26 5.50
C CYS A 213 -18.97 0.15 4.04
N ILE A 214 -18.22 -0.52 3.16
CA ILE A 214 -18.29 -0.29 1.72
C ILE A 214 -18.89 -1.54 1.09
N GLU A 215 -19.99 -1.39 0.41
CA GLU A 215 -20.73 -2.45 -0.23
C GLU A 215 -20.79 -2.25 -1.74
N GLY A 216 -20.76 -3.32 -2.50
CA GLY A 216 -20.85 -3.29 -3.94
C GLY A 216 -21.36 -4.61 -4.50
N LEU A 217 -21.83 -4.56 -5.75
CA LEU A 217 -22.31 -5.73 -6.48
C LEU A 217 -21.76 -5.70 -7.90
N TYR A 218 -21.20 -6.82 -8.32
CA TYR A 218 -20.79 -7.03 -9.71
C TYR A 218 -21.35 -8.33 -10.23
N ASN A 219 -22.32 -8.25 -11.15
CA ASN A 219 -23.10 -9.39 -11.59
C ASN A 219 -23.76 -10.08 -10.38
N HIS A 220 -23.28 -11.28 -10.03
CA HIS A 220 -23.76 -12.08 -8.90
C HIS A 220 -22.77 -12.14 -7.72
N THR A 221 -21.68 -11.38 -7.78
CA THR A 221 -20.68 -11.31 -6.71
C THR A 221 -20.94 -10.09 -5.83
N SER A 222 -21.26 -10.32 -4.56
CA SER A 222 -21.34 -9.26 -3.56
C SER A 222 -19.95 -8.96 -2.99
N ILE A 223 -19.69 -7.68 -2.76
CA ILE A 223 -18.46 -7.17 -2.14
C ILE A 223 -18.85 -6.47 -0.87
N ASN A 224 -18.24 -6.86 0.23
CA ASN A 224 -18.45 -6.25 1.54
C ASN A 224 -17.09 -5.96 2.18
N ILE A 225 -16.82 -4.69 2.46
CA ILE A 225 -15.57 -4.22 3.04
C ILE A 225 -15.90 -3.48 4.33
N GLN A 226 -15.29 -3.90 5.42
CA GLN A 226 -15.41 -3.28 6.73
C GLN A 226 -14.02 -2.86 7.19
N ILE A 227 -13.85 -1.56 7.40
CA ILE A 227 -12.57 -0.97 7.82
C ILE A 227 -12.80 0.03 8.95
N GLY A 228 -11.79 0.24 9.77
CA GLY A 228 -11.88 1.27 10.82
C GLY A 228 -11.17 0.90 12.13
N ILE A 229 -11.68 1.47 13.22
CA ILE A 229 -11.19 1.25 14.58
C ILE A 229 -12.11 0.27 15.30
N SER A 230 -11.55 -0.63 16.12
CA SER A 230 -12.28 -1.58 16.97
C SER A 230 -11.40 -1.94 18.16
N ASN A 231 -12.01 -2.45 19.26
CA ASN A 231 -11.23 -3.00 20.37
C ASN A 231 -10.33 -4.15 19.93
N ASP A 232 -10.81 -4.96 18.99
CA ASP A 232 -10.09 -6.11 18.48
C ASP A 232 -9.42 -5.82 17.15
N TYR A 233 -8.14 -6.19 17.05
CA TYR A 233 -7.45 -6.21 15.75
C TYR A 233 -8.07 -7.27 14.85
N LYS A 234 -8.46 -6.90 13.64
CA LYS A 234 -9.01 -7.79 12.64
C LYS A 234 -8.41 -7.49 11.28
N ASN A 235 -7.91 -8.50 10.60
CA ASN A 235 -7.26 -8.33 9.30
C ASN A 235 -7.47 -9.59 8.47
N LYS A 236 -8.65 -9.73 7.87
CA LYS A 236 -9.14 -10.99 7.31
C LYS A 236 -9.79 -10.78 5.95
N ILE A 237 -9.58 -11.73 5.06
CA ILE A 237 -10.41 -11.93 3.87
C ILE A 237 -11.20 -13.23 3.99
N THR A 238 -12.48 -13.18 3.63
CA THR A 238 -13.34 -14.34 3.46
C THR A 238 -13.93 -14.32 2.05
N ILE A 239 -13.79 -15.41 1.34
CA ILE A 239 -14.23 -15.55 -0.06
C ILE A 239 -15.18 -16.72 -0.12
N LYS A 240 -16.39 -16.49 -0.63
CA LYS A 240 -17.39 -17.53 -0.84
C LYS A 240 -17.61 -17.77 -2.32
N PHE A 241 -17.56 -19.03 -2.70
CA PHE A 241 -17.88 -19.50 -4.03
C PHE A 241 -19.21 -20.25 -4.03
N GLU A 242 -19.64 -20.70 -5.20
CA GLU A 242 -20.70 -21.71 -5.32
C GLU A 242 -20.32 -22.99 -4.57
N ASP A 243 -21.29 -23.88 -4.39
CA ASP A 243 -21.10 -25.21 -3.79
C ASP A 243 -20.56 -25.21 -2.36
N ASN A 244 -20.96 -24.23 -1.53
CA ASN A 244 -20.53 -24.12 -0.14
C ASN A 244 -19.00 -24.14 0.05
N HIS A 245 -18.28 -23.63 -0.96
CA HIS A 245 -16.84 -23.51 -0.90
C HIS A 245 -16.47 -22.13 -0.36
N GLU A 246 -15.72 -22.09 0.74
CA GLU A 246 -15.23 -20.87 1.38
C GLU A 246 -13.72 -20.93 1.60
N ILE A 247 -13.06 -19.80 1.39
CA ILE A 247 -11.64 -19.63 1.70
C ILE A 247 -11.48 -18.41 2.61
N THR A 248 -10.73 -18.56 3.69
CA THR A 248 -10.33 -17.47 4.55
C THR A 248 -8.82 -17.36 4.64
N CYS A 249 -8.30 -16.11 4.79
CA CYS A 249 -6.89 -15.86 5.08
C CYS A 249 -6.76 -14.77 6.13
N GLU A 250 -5.94 -15.03 7.16
CA GLU A 250 -5.70 -14.13 8.29
C GLU A 250 -4.28 -14.32 8.85
N PRO A 251 -3.54 -13.19 9.17
CA PRO A 251 -3.82 -11.82 8.74
C PRO A 251 -3.61 -11.65 7.25
N PHE A 252 -4.38 -10.77 6.57
CA PHE A 252 -4.35 -10.60 5.12
C PHE A 252 -3.55 -9.38 4.66
N PHE A 253 -3.96 -8.15 5.06
CA PHE A 253 -3.26 -6.90 4.75
C PHE A 253 -2.08 -6.68 5.70
N TYR A 254 -1.02 -7.45 5.55
CA TYR A 254 0.09 -7.44 6.49
C TYR A 254 1.42 -7.59 5.78
N GLY A 255 2.40 -6.77 6.13
CA GLY A 255 3.68 -6.71 5.43
C GLY A 255 4.86 -7.31 6.17
N ARG A 256 4.67 -7.79 7.41
CA ARG A 256 5.75 -8.43 8.19
C ARG A 256 5.93 -9.88 7.76
N ASP A 257 7.10 -10.43 8.01
CA ASP A 257 7.35 -11.85 8.04
C ASP A 257 6.45 -12.57 9.06
N GLY A 258 6.34 -13.86 8.94
CA GLY A 258 5.55 -14.72 9.82
C GLY A 258 4.47 -15.51 9.10
N GLU A 259 3.55 -16.04 9.86
CA GLU A 259 2.56 -16.98 9.39
C GLU A 259 1.27 -16.31 8.90
N ARG A 260 0.69 -16.87 7.83
CA ARG A 260 -0.66 -16.57 7.37
C ARG A 260 -1.46 -17.86 7.38
N LYS A 261 -2.56 -17.84 8.09
CA LYS A 261 -3.45 -19.00 8.18
C LYS A 261 -4.46 -18.95 7.05
N PHE A 262 -4.47 -19.99 6.22
CA PHE A 262 -5.49 -20.27 5.23
C PHE A 262 -6.41 -21.36 5.76
N ILE A 263 -7.70 -21.13 5.63
CA ILE A 263 -8.71 -22.14 5.88
C ILE A 263 -9.56 -22.26 4.63
N GLU A 264 -9.60 -23.44 4.05
CA GLU A 264 -10.48 -23.79 2.95
C GLU A 264 -11.51 -24.78 3.46
N SER A 265 -12.80 -24.44 3.34
CA SER A 265 -13.90 -25.34 3.67
C SER A 265 -14.74 -25.63 2.45
N ARG A 266 -15.13 -26.89 2.28
CA ARG A 266 -16.03 -27.33 1.19
C ARG A 266 -16.81 -28.54 1.64
N ASN A 267 -18.16 -28.44 1.64
CA ASN A 267 -19.05 -29.55 2.03
C ASN A 267 -18.61 -30.21 3.36
N ASP A 268 -18.44 -29.41 4.41
CA ASP A 268 -18.02 -29.80 5.77
C ASP A 268 -16.58 -30.33 5.90
N LEU A 269 -15.85 -30.45 4.80
CA LEU A 269 -14.40 -30.71 4.84
C LEU A 269 -13.64 -29.40 5.05
N ILE A 270 -12.80 -29.38 6.09
CA ILE A 270 -11.97 -28.24 6.44
C ILE A 270 -10.50 -28.61 6.22
N LYS A 271 -9.80 -27.78 5.45
CA LYS A 271 -8.35 -27.87 5.25
C LYS A 271 -7.71 -26.60 5.76
N GLU A 272 -6.73 -26.75 6.63
CA GLU A 272 -5.89 -25.63 7.09
C GLU A 272 -4.52 -25.71 6.43
N GLU A 273 -3.98 -24.54 6.06
CA GLU A 273 -2.65 -24.38 5.51
C GLU A 273 -2.00 -23.14 6.12
N ILE A 274 -0.74 -23.22 6.50
CA ILE A 274 0.04 -22.10 6.97
C ILE A 274 1.03 -21.71 5.87
N VAL A 275 0.96 -20.45 5.44
CA VAL A 275 1.92 -19.86 4.50
C VAL A 275 2.88 -18.99 5.30
N PHE A 276 4.17 -19.30 5.19
CA PHE A 276 5.24 -18.50 5.80
C PHE A 276 5.63 -17.34 4.87
N GLU A 277 5.51 -16.14 5.38
CA GLU A 277 5.80 -14.90 4.64
C GLU A 277 7.18 -14.36 4.96
N LYS A 278 7.78 -13.76 3.94
CA LYS A 278 8.93 -12.86 4.08
C LYS A 278 8.43 -11.43 4.27
N ASN A 279 9.31 -10.57 4.79
CA ASN A 279 9.01 -9.15 4.88
C ASN A 279 8.67 -8.56 3.51
N ALA A 280 7.48 -8.00 3.37
CA ALA A 280 6.95 -7.54 2.08
C ALA A 280 7.68 -6.28 1.56
N TYR A 281 8.24 -5.45 2.44
CA TYR A 281 9.10 -4.33 2.04
C TYR A 281 10.42 -4.83 1.44
N GLU A 282 11.01 -5.87 2.03
CA GLU A 282 12.22 -6.48 1.48
C GLU A 282 11.95 -7.08 0.09
N LEU A 283 10.83 -7.78 -0.09
CA LEU A 283 10.41 -8.30 -1.39
C LEU A 283 10.20 -7.17 -2.41
N MET A 284 9.60 -6.05 -1.99
CA MET A 284 9.40 -4.88 -2.82
C MET A 284 10.72 -4.24 -3.26
N PHE A 285 11.63 -3.99 -2.33
CA PHE A 285 12.92 -3.35 -2.60
C PHE A 285 13.92 -4.27 -3.33
N SER A 286 13.73 -5.58 -3.25
CA SER A 286 14.55 -6.55 -4.00
C SER A 286 14.25 -6.60 -5.50
N ARG A 287 13.10 -6.06 -5.93
CA ARG A 287 12.72 -6.04 -7.34
C ARG A 287 13.55 -5.01 -8.11
N SER A 288 14.07 -5.37 -9.28
CA SER A 288 14.84 -4.47 -10.12
C SER A 288 13.99 -3.32 -10.70
N ARG A 289 14.64 -2.19 -11.06
CA ARG A 289 13.97 -1.08 -11.77
C ARG A 289 13.30 -1.58 -13.06
N SER A 290 14.01 -2.41 -13.82
CA SER A 290 13.49 -2.94 -15.09
C SER A 290 12.22 -3.78 -14.89
N ASP A 291 12.13 -4.56 -13.80
CA ASP A 291 10.91 -5.33 -13.49
C ASP A 291 9.78 -4.44 -12.99
N TRP A 292 10.09 -3.37 -12.27
CA TRP A 292 9.10 -2.36 -11.92
C TRP A 292 8.56 -1.65 -13.16
N MET A 293 9.43 -1.24 -14.09
CA MET A 293 9.03 -0.55 -15.33
C MET A 293 8.09 -1.40 -16.20
N LYS A 294 8.27 -2.73 -16.25
CA LYS A 294 7.37 -3.64 -16.98
C LYS A 294 5.90 -3.56 -16.50
N ILE A 295 5.68 -3.23 -15.24
CA ILE A 295 4.35 -3.18 -14.63
C ILE A 295 3.92 -1.77 -14.24
N HIS A 296 4.77 -0.77 -14.45
CA HIS A 296 4.60 0.61 -13.96
C HIS A 296 3.31 1.23 -14.47
N LYS A 297 3.08 1.23 -15.79
CA LYS A 297 1.86 1.79 -16.38
C LYS A 297 0.59 1.16 -15.78
N ASN A 298 0.55 -0.17 -15.69
CA ASN A 298 -0.60 -0.87 -15.10
C ASN A 298 -0.81 -0.53 -13.62
N LYS A 299 0.27 -0.33 -12.87
CA LYS A 299 0.18 0.12 -11.47
C LYS A 299 -0.33 1.55 -11.35
N LEU A 300 0.13 2.46 -12.19
CA LEU A 300 -0.36 3.84 -12.23
C LEU A 300 -1.84 3.92 -12.62
N ASP A 301 -2.28 3.15 -13.61
CA ASP A 301 -3.69 3.08 -13.98
C ASP A 301 -4.55 2.61 -12.79
N LYS A 302 -4.12 1.56 -12.08
CA LYS A 302 -4.82 1.07 -10.89
C LYS A 302 -4.83 2.11 -9.76
N LEU A 303 -3.72 2.81 -9.54
CA LEU A 303 -3.64 3.88 -8.55
C LEU A 303 -4.64 4.99 -8.87
N LYS A 304 -4.77 5.41 -10.14
CA LYS A 304 -5.80 6.38 -10.56
C LYS A 304 -7.20 5.92 -10.23
N TYR A 305 -7.57 4.68 -10.59
CA TYR A 305 -8.88 4.12 -10.27
C TYR A 305 -9.15 4.05 -8.77
N VAL A 306 -8.16 3.65 -7.98
CA VAL A 306 -8.30 3.59 -6.51
C VAL A 306 -8.47 4.99 -5.94
N THR A 307 -7.64 5.96 -6.36
CA THR A 307 -7.71 7.35 -5.89
C THR A 307 -9.06 7.98 -6.21
N GLU A 308 -9.54 7.84 -7.46
CA GLU A 308 -10.85 8.35 -7.89
C GLU A 308 -11.99 7.74 -7.07
N THR A 309 -11.96 6.42 -6.90
CA THR A 309 -12.97 5.72 -6.10
C THR A 309 -12.95 6.16 -4.65
N MET A 310 -11.75 6.33 -4.06
CA MET A 310 -11.62 6.80 -2.67
C MET A 310 -12.19 8.19 -2.47
N ILE A 311 -11.97 9.10 -3.42
CA ILE A 311 -12.56 10.45 -3.39
C ILE A 311 -14.09 10.36 -3.38
N GLY A 312 -14.68 9.61 -4.33
CA GLY A 312 -16.13 9.44 -4.43
C GLY A 312 -16.75 8.79 -3.18
N LEU A 313 -16.08 7.80 -2.59
CA LEU A 313 -16.53 7.20 -1.32
C LEU A 313 -16.41 8.18 -0.14
N GLY A 314 -15.37 9.00 -0.13
CA GLY A 314 -15.19 10.06 0.86
C GLY A 314 -16.34 11.09 0.83
N GLU A 315 -16.72 11.54 -0.37
CA GLU A 315 -17.84 12.46 -0.58
C GLU A 315 -19.17 11.88 -0.06
N GLN A 316 -19.42 10.58 -0.22
CA GLN A 316 -20.63 9.92 0.31
C GLN A 316 -20.74 9.99 1.83
N VAL A 317 -19.63 10.09 2.55
CA VAL A 317 -19.58 10.12 4.02
C VAL A 317 -19.15 11.49 4.57
N GLY A 318 -19.17 12.53 3.72
CA GLY A 318 -18.95 13.92 4.10
C GLY A 318 -17.48 14.34 4.24
N TYR A 319 -16.55 13.57 3.72
CA TYR A 319 -15.16 14.03 3.53
C TYR A 319 -15.06 14.81 2.20
N LYS A 320 -14.37 15.94 2.25
CA LYS A 320 -14.11 16.79 1.08
C LYS A 320 -12.70 16.58 0.57
#